data_d4f385d75247073af754ae774c7a0c69
#
_entry.id   d4f385d75247073af754ae774c7a0c69
#
_cell.length_a   1.000
_cell.length_b   1.000
_cell.length_c   1.000
_cell.angle_alpha   90.00
_cell.angle_beta   90.00
_cell.angle_gamma   90.00
#
_symmetry.space_group_name_H-M   'P 1'
#
loop_
_entity.id
_entity.type
_entity.pdbx_description
1 polymer ?
#
loop_
_entity_poly.entity_id
_entity_poly.type
_entity_poly.pdbx_seq_one_letter_code
_entity_poly.pdbx_strand_id
1 'polypeptide(L)'
;MKIGFLVYGDVETTSGGFLYDRKLIENLRERGDTVEVIELPWPSYPRGLAGGFTLSLDRLEGEVDLFLQDELAHPTLLGLNARLRRKCECPIVSVVHHLRCSETGPRPAKACYRAVEERYLRGVDAAICNSAFTRASVLDLASLPTTVAPPAGNRFDPAIDAEAIADRARNEPLEVVFLGSVIERKNLDALIEGLARLPNERWRLRVVGDTGVEPAYAGRVSRAISRLGVGDRVSLLGALPDAALADVLAGSHLLAIPSTHEGFGIAYLEGMGFGLPALATTAGGASEIVTHGETGYLCSPGDVGGVTNRVRALANDREALAGMGIAARERYEAHPTWAESATRIGEFLDRVLAGETEGGTTEAGEANGRDSTGGDGDGGSEEEGHAIA
;
A
#
# COMPACT_ATOMS: atom_id res chain seq x y z
N MET A 1 9.82 26.46 -1.16
CA MET A 1 9.38 26.65 0.24
C MET A 1 10.35 25.98 1.21
N LYS A 2 10.32 26.37 2.49
CA LYS A 2 11.04 25.67 3.56
C LYS A 2 10.09 24.75 4.31
N ILE A 3 10.35 23.46 4.35
CA ILE A 3 9.48 22.42 4.87
C ILE A 3 10.16 21.73 6.04
N GLY A 4 9.48 21.65 7.20
CA GLY A 4 9.87 20.79 8.29
C GLY A 4 9.13 19.45 8.20
N PHE A 5 9.82 18.34 7.89
CA PHE A 5 9.18 17.03 7.75
C PHE A 5 9.44 16.16 8.99
N LEU A 6 8.38 15.92 9.77
CA LEU A 6 8.44 15.14 11.00
C LEU A 6 8.13 13.66 10.73
N VAL A 7 9.04 12.78 11.11
CA VAL A 7 8.95 11.33 10.93
C VAL A 7 9.34 10.59 12.21
N TYR A 8 8.90 9.35 12.39
CA TYR A 8 9.42 8.48 13.44
C TYR A 8 10.70 7.77 13.01
N GLY A 9 11.73 7.84 13.85
CA GLY A 9 13.00 7.15 13.62
C GLY A 9 13.73 7.64 12.38
N ASP A 10 14.50 6.75 11.77
CA ASP A 10 15.31 7.03 10.59
C ASP A 10 14.52 6.76 9.31
N VAL A 11 14.39 7.76 8.46
CA VAL A 11 13.73 7.68 7.15
C VAL A 11 14.40 6.68 6.20
N GLU A 12 15.68 6.32 6.43
CA GLU A 12 16.40 5.31 5.65
C GLU A 12 15.97 3.87 5.97
N THR A 13 15.11 3.68 6.98
CA THR A 13 14.56 2.37 7.33
C THR A 13 13.79 1.76 6.15
N THR A 14 14.01 0.47 5.88
CA THR A 14 13.39 -0.23 4.76
C THR A 14 11.91 -0.55 5.05
N SER A 15 11.02 0.27 4.51
CA SER A 15 9.57 0.01 4.49
C SER A 15 8.92 0.75 3.31
N GLY A 16 7.70 0.36 2.94
CA GLY A 16 6.96 1.04 1.87
C GLY A 16 6.63 2.50 2.20
N GLY A 17 6.26 2.80 3.47
CA GLY A 17 6.00 4.16 3.93
C GLY A 17 7.26 5.02 3.87
N PHE A 18 8.36 4.58 4.46
CA PHE A 18 9.62 5.31 4.38
C PHE A 18 10.20 5.44 2.97
N LEU A 19 9.95 4.47 2.08
CA LEU A 19 10.29 4.62 0.66
C LEU A 19 9.50 5.80 0.04
N TYR A 20 8.22 5.90 0.34
CA TYR A 20 7.39 7.02 -0.11
C TYR A 20 7.94 8.36 0.42
N ASP A 21 8.23 8.43 1.72
CA ASP A 21 8.75 9.64 2.36
C ASP A 21 10.10 10.07 1.77
N ARG A 22 11.03 9.13 1.55
CA ARG A 22 12.31 9.42 0.87
C ARG A 22 12.09 9.97 -0.52
N LYS A 23 11.23 9.33 -1.32
CA LYS A 23 10.93 9.79 -2.69
C LYS A 23 10.25 11.16 -2.68
N LEU A 24 9.38 11.42 -1.72
CA LEU A 24 8.78 12.73 -1.54
C LEU A 24 9.84 13.79 -1.20
N ILE A 25 10.74 13.52 -0.25
CA ILE A 25 11.83 14.42 0.14
C ILE A 25 12.75 14.70 -1.05
N GLU A 26 13.19 13.65 -1.77
CA GLU A 26 14.05 13.77 -2.95
C GLU A 26 13.42 14.71 -3.99
N ASN A 27 12.18 14.44 -4.38
CA ASN A 27 11.49 15.21 -5.42
C ASN A 27 11.18 16.67 -4.99
N LEU A 28 10.82 16.91 -3.72
CA LEU A 28 10.63 18.26 -3.22
C LEU A 28 11.94 19.06 -3.26
N ARG A 29 13.07 18.45 -2.92
CA ARG A 29 14.39 19.07 -3.04
C ARG A 29 14.77 19.32 -4.50
N GLU A 30 14.47 18.41 -5.43
CA GLU A 30 14.67 18.59 -6.87
C GLU A 30 13.80 19.74 -7.42
N ARG A 31 12.60 19.94 -6.88
CA ARG A 31 11.74 21.10 -7.19
C ARG A 31 12.35 22.45 -6.73
N GLY A 32 13.35 22.41 -5.86
CA GLY A 32 14.00 23.59 -5.28
C GLY A 32 13.52 23.94 -3.88
N ASP A 33 12.75 23.07 -3.22
CA ASP A 33 12.36 23.25 -1.84
C ASP A 33 13.49 22.87 -0.88
N THR A 34 13.51 23.50 0.29
CA THR A 34 14.37 23.10 1.40
C THR A 34 13.58 22.19 2.33
N VAL A 35 13.96 20.93 2.42
CA VAL A 35 13.30 19.96 3.32
C VAL A 35 14.25 19.59 4.45
N GLU A 36 13.87 19.98 5.66
CA GLU A 36 14.53 19.58 6.91
C GLU A 36 13.78 18.38 7.50
N VAL A 37 14.45 17.22 7.58
CA VAL A 37 13.89 16.02 8.20
C VAL A 37 14.10 16.07 9.70
N ILE A 38 13.02 15.97 10.45
CA ILE A 38 12.99 16.03 11.91
C ILE A 38 12.61 14.65 12.44
N GLU A 39 13.61 13.90 12.86
CA GLU A 39 13.42 12.56 13.40
C GLU A 39 12.91 12.63 14.86
N LEU A 40 11.75 12.02 15.06
CA LEU A 40 11.14 11.85 16.38
C LEU A 40 11.50 10.47 16.95
N PRO A 41 11.69 10.35 18.28
CA PRO A 41 11.83 9.04 18.91
C PRO A 41 10.63 8.15 18.59
N TRP A 42 10.85 6.88 18.29
CA TRP A 42 9.79 5.90 18.04
C TRP A 42 9.41 5.14 19.32
N PRO A 43 8.51 5.66 20.14
CA PRO A 43 8.10 5.05 21.40
C PRO A 43 7.00 4.00 21.17
N SER A 44 6.67 3.24 22.21
CA SER A 44 5.40 2.50 22.20
C SER A 44 4.21 3.48 22.14
N TYR A 45 3.09 3.03 21.55
CA TYR A 45 1.92 3.88 21.30
C TYR A 45 1.46 4.72 22.52
N PRO A 46 1.31 4.15 23.75
CA PRO A 46 0.93 4.94 24.93
C PRO A 46 2.01 5.97 25.35
N ARG A 47 3.31 5.65 25.15
CA ARG A 47 4.39 6.60 25.42
C ARG A 47 4.45 7.72 24.40
N GLY A 48 4.08 7.45 23.14
CA GLY A 48 3.92 8.47 22.10
C GLY A 48 2.89 9.50 22.50
N LEU A 49 1.70 9.07 22.94
CA LEU A 49 0.65 9.95 23.40
C LEU A 49 1.09 10.88 24.55
N ALA A 50 1.88 10.38 25.48
CA ALA A 50 2.44 11.18 26.57
C ALA A 50 3.60 12.07 26.12
N GLY A 51 4.47 11.56 25.20
CA GLY A 51 5.70 12.20 24.74
C GLY A 51 5.48 13.51 24.00
N GLY A 52 4.40 13.62 23.23
CA GLY A 52 4.09 14.84 22.47
C GLY A 52 3.96 16.12 23.31
N PHE A 53 3.66 15.97 24.60
CA PHE A 53 3.57 17.11 25.52
C PHE A 53 4.92 17.50 26.13
N THR A 54 5.94 16.66 26.07
CA THR A 54 7.23 16.84 26.76
C THR A 54 8.43 17.01 25.82
N LEU A 55 8.29 16.68 24.52
CA LEU A 55 9.34 16.87 23.51
C LEU A 55 9.77 18.33 23.42
N SER A 56 11.11 18.57 23.35
CA SER A 56 11.61 19.92 23.10
C SER A 56 11.18 20.40 21.70
N LEU A 57 10.73 21.65 21.61
CA LEU A 57 10.43 22.32 20.36
C LEU A 57 11.64 23.04 19.76
N ASP A 58 12.82 23.00 20.43
CA ASP A 58 13.99 23.77 20.00
C ASP A 58 14.49 23.36 18.61
N ARG A 59 14.28 22.09 18.21
CA ARG A 59 14.56 21.60 16.86
C ARG A 59 13.55 22.07 15.80
N LEU A 60 12.46 22.70 16.22
CA LEU A 60 11.37 23.21 15.36
C LEU A 60 11.38 24.75 15.32
N GLU A 61 12.41 25.39 15.86
CA GLU A 61 12.52 26.87 15.96
C GLU A 61 13.09 27.51 14.68
N GLY A 62 13.26 26.77 13.59
CA GLY A 62 13.58 27.34 12.27
C GLY A 62 12.39 28.05 11.64
N GLU A 63 12.66 29.07 10.81
CA GLU A 63 11.63 29.61 9.91
C GLU A 63 11.27 28.55 8.88
N VAL A 64 10.10 27.90 9.02
CA VAL A 64 9.51 27.00 8.03
C VAL A 64 8.22 27.59 7.50
N ASP A 65 7.93 27.36 6.24
CA ASP A 65 6.68 27.80 5.60
C ASP A 65 5.53 26.86 5.95
N LEU A 66 5.82 25.54 6.09
CA LEU A 66 4.85 24.53 6.50
C LEU A 66 5.53 23.32 7.17
N PHE A 67 4.73 22.54 7.91
CA PHE A 67 5.13 21.24 8.43
C PHE A 67 4.48 20.11 7.64
N LEU A 68 5.29 19.17 7.13
CA LEU A 68 4.84 17.85 6.72
C LEU A 68 4.98 16.88 7.89
N GLN A 69 4.04 15.96 8.04
CA GLN A 69 4.04 15.00 9.13
C GLN A 69 3.67 13.61 8.60
N ASP A 70 4.56 12.63 8.76
CA ASP A 70 4.18 11.23 8.58
C ASP A 70 3.13 10.86 9.65
N GLU A 71 1.96 10.43 9.20
CA GLU A 71 0.84 10.04 10.06
C GLU A 71 1.22 8.91 11.03
N LEU A 72 2.17 8.06 10.70
CA LEU A 72 2.68 7.02 11.61
C LEU A 72 3.09 7.59 12.98
N ALA A 73 3.55 8.85 13.01
CA ALA A 73 3.96 9.55 14.23
C ALA A 73 2.79 10.23 14.98
N HIS A 74 1.53 10.05 14.52
CA HIS A 74 0.35 10.71 15.09
C HIS A 74 0.21 10.62 16.63
N PRO A 75 0.61 9.53 17.32
CA PRO A 75 0.48 9.51 18.77
C PRO A 75 1.29 10.61 19.46
N THR A 76 2.50 10.87 18.95
CA THR A 76 3.37 11.95 19.46
C THR A 76 2.93 13.31 18.92
N LEU A 77 2.56 13.36 17.64
CA LEU A 77 2.19 14.59 16.94
C LEU A 77 0.94 15.23 17.51
N LEU A 78 -0.01 14.46 18.03
CA LEU A 78 -1.23 14.99 18.65
C LEU A 78 -0.93 16.01 19.76
N GLY A 79 -0.03 15.68 20.68
CA GLY A 79 0.40 16.59 21.74
C GLY A 79 1.35 17.69 21.23
N LEU A 80 2.19 17.36 20.26
CA LEU A 80 3.16 18.29 19.67
C LEU A 80 2.43 19.39 18.88
N ASN A 81 1.43 19.04 18.05
CA ASN A 81 0.67 19.99 17.24
C ASN A 81 -0.06 21.03 18.10
N ALA A 82 -0.63 20.61 19.24
CA ALA A 82 -1.25 21.55 20.19
C ALA A 82 -0.27 22.59 20.72
N ARG A 83 1.02 22.29 20.75
CA ARG A 83 2.10 23.21 21.18
C ARG A 83 2.64 24.03 20.00
N LEU A 84 2.79 23.42 18.82
CA LEU A 84 3.18 24.10 17.58
C LEU A 84 2.21 25.24 17.23
N ARG A 85 0.92 25.00 17.26
CA ARG A 85 -0.15 25.97 17.00
C ARG A 85 -0.12 27.21 17.90
N ARG A 86 0.57 27.15 19.05
CA ARG A 86 0.78 28.30 19.94
C ARG A 86 2.02 29.11 19.58
N LYS A 87 2.95 28.53 18.78
CA LYS A 87 4.22 29.15 18.42
C LYS A 87 4.25 29.71 17.02
N CYS A 88 3.58 29.05 16.07
CA CYS A 88 3.49 29.52 14.68
C CYS A 88 2.10 29.22 14.08
N GLU A 89 1.76 30.01 13.06
CA GLU A 89 0.55 29.83 12.23
C GLU A 89 0.85 29.00 10.97
N CYS A 90 2.03 28.35 10.91
CA CYS A 90 2.44 27.53 9.78
C CYS A 90 1.45 26.38 9.55
N PRO A 91 1.02 26.13 8.30
CA PRO A 91 0.18 24.99 7.97
C PRO A 91 0.84 23.67 8.34
N ILE A 92 0.02 22.71 8.78
CA ILE A 92 0.43 21.34 9.08
C ILE A 92 -0.27 20.42 8.10
N VAL A 93 0.50 19.70 7.28
CA VAL A 93 -0.01 18.74 6.29
C VAL A 93 0.40 17.33 6.68
N SER A 94 -0.55 16.41 6.78
CA SER A 94 -0.29 15.01 7.10
C SER A 94 -0.04 14.19 5.84
N VAL A 95 1.00 13.37 5.83
CA VAL A 95 1.22 12.32 4.83
C VAL A 95 0.66 11.02 5.42
N VAL A 96 -0.39 10.48 4.81
CA VAL A 96 -1.12 9.32 5.34
C VAL A 96 -0.89 8.11 4.45
N HIS A 97 -0.18 7.13 4.98
CA HIS A 97 0.09 5.85 4.31
C HIS A 97 -1.03 4.84 4.54
N HIS A 98 -1.53 4.74 5.74
CA HIS A 98 -2.72 3.98 6.14
C HIS A 98 -3.07 4.34 7.59
N LEU A 99 -4.33 4.21 7.95
CA LEU A 99 -4.76 4.44 9.32
C LEU A 99 -4.71 3.14 10.14
N ARG A 100 -4.17 3.19 11.33
CA ARG A 100 -4.07 2.04 12.22
C ARG A 100 -5.44 1.49 12.63
N CYS A 101 -6.44 2.34 12.77
CA CYS A 101 -7.81 1.91 13.04
C CYS A 101 -8.44 1.10 11.89
N SER A 102 -7.87 1.17 10.68
CA SER A 102 -8.32 0.37 9.53
C SER A 102 -7.74 -1.05 9.53
N GLU A 103 -6.68 -1.31 10.29
CA GLU A 103 -6.07 -2.63 10.40
C GLU A 103 -7.01 -3.63 11.11
N THR A 104 -6.76 -4.93 10.89
CA THR A 104 -7.45 -5.99 11.62
C THR A 104 -6.99 -6.02 13.07
N GLY A 105 -7.93 -6.15 14.02
CA GLY A 105 -7.58 -6.17 15.43
C GLY A 105 -8.79 -6.16 16.37
N PRO A 106 -8.56 -6.23 17.70
CA PRO A 106 -9.62 -6.22 18.70
C PRO A 106 -10.43 -4.93 18.64
N ARG A 107 -11.77 -5.02 18.63
CA ARG A 107 -12.68 -3.87 18.57
C ARG A 107 -12.35 -2.72 19.55
N PRO A 108 -12.03 -2.98 20.84
CA PRO A 108 -11.72 -1.89 21.78
C PRO A 108 -10.44 -1.12 21.41
N ALA A 109 -9.40 -1.83 20.93
CA ALA A 109 -8.16 -1.21 20.48
C ALA A 109 -8.39 -0.35 19.23
N LYS A 110 -9.15 -0.87 18.26
CA LYS A 110 -9.54 -0.12 17.05
C LYS A 110 -10.31 1.15 17.38
N ALA A 111 -11.25 1.10 18.33
CA ALA A 111 -12.00 2.28 18.76
C ALA A 111 -11.08 3.32 19.40
N CYS A 112 -10.08 2.89 20.17
CA CYS A 112 -9.07 3.78 20.74
C CYS A 112 -8.21 4.44 19.66
N TYR A 113 -7.68 3.65 18.71
CA TYR A 113 -6.90 4.17 17.58
C TYR A 113 -7.72 5.17 16.77
N ARG A 114 -8.97 4.82 16.42
CA ARG A 114 -9.88 5.70 15.69
C ARG A 114 -10.06 7.06 16.39
N ALA A 115 -10.28 7.06 17.71
CA ALA A 115 -10.48 8.30 18.45
C ALA A 115 -9.22 9.19 18.49
N VAL A 116 -8.04 8.58 18.52
CA VAL A 116 -6.75 9.31 18.50
C VAL A 116 -6.46 9.86 17.10
N GLU A 117 -6.61 9.04 16.04
CA GLU A 117 -6.40 9.44 14.65
C GLU A 117 -7.40 10.52 14.21
N GLU A 118 -8.68 10.38 14.57
CA GLU A 118 -9.69 11.40 14.34
C GLU A 118 -9.29 12.75 14.97
N ARG A 119 -8.82 12.72 16.23
CA ARG A 119 -8.38 13.94 16.90
C ARG A 119 -7.12 14.52 16.29
N TYR A 120 -6.18 13.68 15.83
CA TYR A 120 -4.98 14.12 15.12
C TYR A 120 -5.34 14.79 13.79
N LEU A 121 -6.15 14.11 12.96
CA LEU A 121 -6.56 14.60 11.64
C LEU A 121 -7.37 15.91 11.73
N ARG A 122 -8.16 16.11 12.77
CA ARG A 122 -8.82 17.39 13.03
C ARG A 122 -7.86 18.51 13.47
N GLY A 123 -6.64 18.18 13.78
CA GLY A 123 -5.59 19.12 14.21
C GLY A 123 -4.63 19.51 13.09
N VAL A 124 -4.77 18.95 11.88
CA VAL A 124 -3.98 19.31 10.70
C VAL A 124 -4.82 20.08 9.68
N ASP A 125 -4.18 20.81 8.76
CA ASP A 125 -4.86 21.68 7.79
C ASP A 125 -5.20 20.96 6.50
N ALA A 126 -4.43 19.93 6.15
CA ALA A 126 -4.63 19.15 4.93
C ALA A 126 -3.97 17.76 5.05
N ALA A 127 -4.31 16.85 4.14
CA ALA A 127 -3.69 15.52 4.09
C ALA A 127 -3.35 15.08 2.66
N ILE A 128 -2.19 14.48 2.51
CA ILE A 128 -1.71 13.78 1.32
C ILE A 128 -1.95 12.29 1.56
N CYS A 129 -2.74 11.65 0.71
CA CYS A 129 -3.09 10.24 0.83
C CYS A 129 -2.42 9.45 -0.30
N ASN A 130 -1.88 8.29 0.01
CA ASN A 130 -1.21 7.42 -0.97
C ASN A 130 -2.18 6.64 -1.86
N SER A 131 -3.49 6.66 -1.58
CA SER A 131 -4.52 5.94 -2.33
C SER A 131 -5.90 6.58 -2.14
N ALA A 132 -6.84 6.29 -3.04
CA ALA A 132 -8.23 6.69 -2.87
C ALA A 132 -8.87 6.01 -1.65
N PHE A 133 -8.49 4.74 -1.37
CA PHE A 133 -8.90 4.03 -0.17
C PHE A 133 -8.46 4.75 1.12
N THR A 134 -7.18 5.16 1.18
CA THR A 134 -6.65 5.91 2.33
C THR A 134 -7.34 7.26 2.47
N ARG A 135 -7.58 7.97 1.34
CA ARG A 135 -8.35 9.21 1.33
C ARG A 135 -9.75 9.03 1.89
N ALA A 136 -10.47 8.00 1.44
CA ALA A 136 -11.82 7.70 1.96
C ALA A 136 -11.79 7.42 3.47
N SER A 137 -10.78 6.68 3.96
CA SER A 137 -10.59 6.42 5.38
C SER A 137 -10.29 7.69 6.19
N VAL A 138 -9.50 8.63 5.65
CA VAL A 138 -9.22 9.93 6.26
C VAL A 138 -10.50 10.77 6.35
N LEU A 139 -11.28 10.83 5.25
CA LEU A 139 -12.51 11.62 5.19
C LEU A 139 -13.64 11.04 6.05
N ASP A 140 -13.60 9.74 6.38
CA ASP A 140 -14.50 9.13 7.38
C ASP A 140 -14.20 9.58 8.83
N LEU A 141 -12.99 10.08 9.09
CA LEU A 141 -12.56 10.57 10.41
C LEU A 141 -12.61 12.10 10.52
N ALA A 142 -12.26 12.83 9.46
CA ALA A 142 -12.18 14.28 9.49
C ALA A 142 -12.50 14.90 8.13
N SER A 143 -13.19 16.04 8.13
CA SER A 143 -13.39 16.83 6.92
C SER A 143 -12.25 17.84 6.78
N LEU A 144 -11.35 17.60 5.82
CA LEU A 144 -10.20 18.45 5.52
C LEU A 144 -9.82 18.33 4.04
N PRO A 145 -9.10 19.34 3.48
CA PRO A 145 -8.55 19.24 2.14
C PRO A 145 -7.63 18.04 1.98
N THR A 146 -7.80 17.30 0.88
CA THR A 146 -6.98 16.11 0.64
C THR A 146 -6.55 16.03 -0.82
N THR A 147 -5.38 15.44 -1.06
CA THR A 147 -4.95 15.02 -2.40
C THR A 147 -4.59 13.53 -2.39
N VAL A 148 -4.75 12.86 -3.53
CA VAL A 148 -4.25 11.51 -3.73
C VAL A 148 -3.01 11.57 -4.61
N ALA A 149 -1.89 11.14 -4.05
CA ALA A 149 -0.61 11.02 -4.73
C ALA A 149 -0.10 9.59 -4.54
N PRO A 150 -0.38 8.68 -5.48
CA PRO A 150 -0.02 7.27 -5.32
C PRO A 150 1.50 7.09 -5.38
N PRO A 151 2.07 6.16 -4.61
CA PRO A 151 3.46 5.75 -4.78
C PRO A 151 3.64 5.09 -6.14
N ALA A 152 4.85 5.12 -6.67
CA ALA A 152 5.20 4.46 -7.93
C ALA A 152 5.97 3.16 -7.71
N GLY A 153 5.96 2.28 -8.72
CA GLY A 153 6.75 1.05 -8.75
C GLY A 153 8.11 1.20 -9.45
N ASN A 154 8.43 2.39 -9.98
CA ASN A 154 9.61 2.64 -10.79
C ASN A 154 10.93 2.80 -9.99
N ARG A 155 11.08 2.01 -8.94
CA ARG A 155 12.36 1.79 -8.25
C ARG A 155 13.32 1.01 -9.12
N PHE A 156 12.78 0.11 -9.94
CA PHE A 156 13.49 -0.68 -10.93
C PHE A 156 13.13 -0.20 -12.33
N ASP A 157 14.04 -0.40 -13.28
CA ASP A 157 13.81 -0.15 -14.71
C ASP A 157 13.99 -1.47 -15.49
N PRO A 158 13.05 -2.42 -15.32
CA PRO A 158 13.17 -3.74 -15.96
C PRO A 158 12.89 -3.64 -17.46
N ALA A 159 13.90 -3.98 -18.27
CA ALA A 159 13.76 -4.14 -19.70
C ALA A 159 13.18 -5.53 -20.01
N ILE A 160 11.84 -5.65 -19.95
CA ILE A 160 11.13 -6.89 -20.26
C ILE A 160 9.97 -6.59 -21.22
N ASP A 161 9.85 -7.38 -22.27
CA ASP A 161 8.77 -7.29 -23.25
C ASP A 161 7.77 -8.46 -23.10
N ALA A 162 6.70 -8.40 -23.90
CA ALA A 162 5.64 -9.39 -23.86
C ALA A 162 6.11 -10.80 -24.24
N GLU A 163 7.10 -10.92 -25.15
CA GLU A 163 7.65 -12.20 -25.57
C GLU A 163 8.43 -12.86 -24.43
N ALA A 164 9.30 -12.10 -23.75
CA ALA A 164 10.05 -12.58 -22.59
C ALA A 164 9.13 -12.98 -21.42
N ILE A 165 8.03 -12.25 -21.20
CA ILE A 165 7.01 -12.61 -20.19
C ILE A 165 6.35 -13.94 -20.57
N ALA A 166 5.96 -14.11 -21.83
CA ALA A 166 5.33 -15.34 -22.31
C ALA A 166 6.27 -16.54 -22.28
N ASP A 167 7.53 -16.35 -22.63
CA ASP A 167 8.55 -17.41 -22.57
C ASP A 167 8.83 -17.83 -21.12
N ARG A 168 9.00 -16.87 -20.22
CA ARG A 168 9.15 -17.16 -18.79
C ARG A 168 7.96 -17.94 -18.25
N ALA A 169 6.73 -17.57 -18.62
CA ALA A 169 5.51 -18.22 -18.13
C ALA A 169 5.44 -19.72 -18.45
N ARG A 170 6.14 -20.20 -19.48
CA ARG A 170 6.19 -21.64 -19.87
C ARG A 170 7.09 -22.48 -18.97
N ASN A 171 7.98 -21.84 -18.20
CA ASN A 171 8.94 -22.54 -17.37
C ASN A 171 8.26 -23.17 -16.14
N GLU A 172 8.71 -24.36 -15.75
CA GLU A 172 8.27 -25.07 -14.54
C GLU A 172 9.45 -25.23 -13.56
N PRO A 173 9.17 -25.26 -12.25
CA PRO A 173 7.89 -25.07 -11.57
C PRO A 173 7.38 -23.62 -11.60
N LEU A 174 6.18 -23.37 -11.06
CA LEU A 174 5.68 -22.01 -10.83
C LEU A 174 6.53 -21.34 -9.73
N GLU A 175 7.30 -20.35 -10.07
CA GLU A 175 8.11 -19.56 -9.15
C GLU A 175 7.24 -18.43 -8.56
N VAL A 176 6.91 -18.54 -7.29
CA VAL A 176 6.15 -17.53 -6.55
C VAL A 176 7.12 -16.69 -5.72
N VAL A 177 6.94 -15.37 -5.71
CA VAL A 177 7.68 -14.48 -4.83
C VAL A 177 6.75 -13.79 -3.84
N PHE A 178 7.16 -13.75 -2.58
CA PHE A 178 6.60 -12.88 -1.54
C PHE A 178 7.60 -11.76 -1.27
N LEU A 179 7.14 -10.50 -1.29
CA LEU A 179 7.99 -9.33 -1.10
C LEU A 179 7.46 -8.46 0.05
N GLY A 180 8.27 -8.30 1.08
CA GLY A 180 7.99 -7.44 2.24
C GLY A 180 8.38 -8.08 3.56
N SER A 181 8.47 -7.29 4.62
CA SER A 181 8.79 -7.77 5.98
C SER A 181 7.88 -8.93 6.39
N VAL A 182 8.46 -9.92 7.07
CA VAL A 182 7.73 -11.11 7.55
C VAL A 182 7.00 -10.74 8.84
N ILE A 183 5.82 -10.14 8.68
CA ILE A 183 4.93 -9.66 9.74
C ILE A 183 3.53 -10.25 9.59
N GLU A 184 2.79 -10.32 10.70
CA GLU A 184 1.47 -10.95 10.75
C GLU A 184 0.48 -10.36 9.73
N ARG A 185 0.50 -9.04 9.54
CA ARG A 185 -0.34 -8.33 8.59
C ARG A 185 -0.15 -8.80 7.14
N LYS A 186 1.07 -9.21 6.74
CA LYS A 186 1.39 -9.71 5.39
C LYS A 186 0.95 -11.14 5.14
N ASN A 187 0.59 -11.89 6.20
CA ASN A 187 -0.09 -13.18 6.15
C ASN A 187 0.63 -14.28 5.32
N LEU A 188 1.95 -14.34 5.45
CA LEU A 188 2.80 -15.31 4.73
C LEU A 188 2.44 -16.76 5.05
N ASP A 189 2.02 -17.07 6.27
CA ASP A 189 1.60 -18.39 6.70
C ASP A 189 0.37 -18.88 5.91
N ALA A 190 -0.62 -18.02 5.62
CA ALA A 190 -1.74 -18.37 4.77
C ALA A 190 -1.31 -18.67 3.31
N LEU A 191 -0.32 -17.94 2.79
CA LEU A 191 0.26 -18.25 1.48
C LEU A 191 0.91 -19.62 1.47
N ILE A 192 1.75 -19.93 2.46
CA ILE A 192 2.44 -21.22 2.58
C ILE A 192 1.44 -22.35 2.76
N GLU A 193 0.41 -22.18 3.58
CA GLU A 193 -0.67 -23.17 3.75
C GLU A 193 -1.46 -23.39 2.45
N GLY A 194 -1.68 -22.34 1.68
CA GLY A 194 -2.34 -22.42 0.38
C GLY A 194 -1.50 -23.18 -0.66
N LEU A 195 -0.21 -22.88 -0.73
CA LEU A 195 0.75 -23.54 -1.63
C LEU A 195 0.96 -25.01 -1.26
N ALA A 196 1.01 -25.34 0.03
CA ALA A 196 1.19 -26.70 0.50
C ALA A 196 0.05 -27.67 0.11
N ARG A 197 -1.12 -27.14 -0.32
CA ARG A 197 -2.25 -27.95 -0.86
C ARG A 197 -2.10 -28.29 -2.34
N LEU A 198 -1.05 -27.78 -3.00
CA LEU A 198 -0.71 -28.09 -4.38
C LEU A 198 0.29 -29.24 -4.45
N PRO A 199 0.38 -29.97 -5.59
CA PRO A 199 1.44 -30.97 -5.78
C PRO A 199 2.83 -30.35 -5.60
N ASN A 200 3.71 -31.11 -4.94
CA ASN A 200 4.99 -30.62 -4.44
C ASN A 200 5.94 -30.09 -5.55
N GLU A 201 5.97 -30.75 -6.69
CA GLU A 201 6.83 -30.42 -7.83
C GLU A 201 6.33 -29.23 -8.66
N ARG A 202 5.13 -28.73 -8.37
CA ARG A 202 4.48 -27.72 -9.21
C ARG A 202 4.79 -26.27 -8.84
N TRP A 203 5.40 -26.01 -7.69
CA TRP A 203 5.67 -24.67 -7.20
C TRP A 203 6.91 -24.55 -6.34
N ARG A 204 7.47 -23.34 -6.30
CA ARG A 204 8.47 -22.87 -5.32
C ARG A 204 8.07 -21.50 -4.81
N LEU A 205 8.53 -21.14 -3.60
CA LEU A 205 8.29 -19.85 -2.98
C LEU A 205 9.62 -19.23 -2.54
N ARG A 206 9.89 -18.03 -3.02
CA ARG A 206 10.97 -17.17 -2.54
C ARG A 206 10.38 -16.06 -1.68
N VAL A 207 10.83 -15.94 -0.43
CA VAL A 207 10.40 -14.93 0.51
C VAL A 207 11.51 -13.90 0.66
N VAL A 208 11.27 -12.68 0.20
CA VAL A 208 12.21 -11.56 0.32
C VAL A 208 11.65 -10.54 1.29
N GLY A 209 12.38 -10.29 2.37
CA GLY A 209 12.03 -9.32 3.39
C GLY A 209 12.60 -9.63 4.76
N ASP A 210 12.61 -8.64 5.61
CA ASP A 210 13.17 -8.74 6.95
C ASP A 210 12.32 -9.66 7.85
N THR A 211 12.96 -10.65 8.46
CA THR A 211 12.36 -11.57 9.44
C THR A 211 12.51 -11.10 10.88
N GLY A 212 13.26 -10.04 11.11
CA GLY A 212 13.57 -9.48 12.43
C GLY A 212 12.53 -8.48 12.94
N VAL A 213 11.62 -8.00 12.11
CA VAL A 213 10.60 -7.01 12.49
C VAL A 213 9.60 -7.58 13.50
N GLU A 214 9.10 -8.80 13.26
CA GLU A 214 8.23 -9.55 14.17
C GLU A 214 8.77 -10.96 14.39
N PRO A 215 9.78 -11.16 15.26
CA PRO A 215 10.44 -12.46 15.43
C PRO A 215 9.49 -13.58 15.86
N ALA A 216 8.45 -13.27 16.63
CA ALA A 216 7.45 -14.25 17.06
C ALA A 216 6.64 -14.78 15.87
N TYR A 217 6.26 -13.92 14.92
CA TYR A 217 5.57 -14.30 13.70
C TYR A 217 6.49 -15.07 12.75
N ALA A 218 7.71 -14.59 12.51
CA ALA A 218 8.71 -15.30 11.71
C ALA A 218 8.96 -16.73 12.25
N GLY A 219 9.00 -16.88 13.58
CA GLY A 219 9.08 -18.19 14.23
C GLY A 219 7.84 -19.06 13.99
N ARG A 220 6.62 -18.49 13.89
CA ARG A 220 5.40 -19.23 13.50
C ARG A 220 5.50 -19.72 12.06
N VAL A 221 5.93 -18.86 11.15
CA VAL A 221 6.16 -19.18 9.73
C VAL A 221 7.14 -20.34 9.59
N SER A 222 8.30 -20.28 10.26
CA SER A 222 9.31 -21.35 10.21
C SER A 222 8.75 -22.69 10.72
N ARG A 223 7.96 -22.67 11.79
CA ARG A 223 7.26 -23.89 12.29
C ARG A 223 6.21 -24.40 11.31
N ALA A 224 5.49 -23.51 10.61
CA ALA A 224 4.51 -23.90 9.59
C ALA A 224 5.20 -24.59 8.40
N ILE A 225 6.32 -24.05 7.90
CA ILE A 225 7.14 -24.67 6.85
C ILE A 225 7.55 -26.08 7.23
N SER A 226 8.07 -26.27 8.46
CA SER A 226 8.50 -27.57 8.96
C SER A 226 7.33 -28.54 9.11
N ARG A 227 6.22 -28.10 9.70
CA ARG A 227 5.00 -28.91 9.92
C ARG A 227 4.38 -29.39 8.61
N LEU A 228 4.39 -28.54 7.58
CA LEU A 228 3.81 -28.84 6.27
C LEU A 228 4.77 -29.63 5.36
N GLY A 229 6.04 -29.82 5.77
CA GLY A 229 7.03 -30.56 4.99
C GLY A 229 7.40 -29.87 3.66
N VAL A 230 7.44 -28.55 3.63
CA VAL A 230 7.68 -27.74 2.42
C VAL A 230 9.02 -27.00 2.43
N GLY A 231 9.95 -27.38 3.32
CA GLY A 231 11.21 -26.69 3.52
C GLY A 231 12.15 -26.71 2.31
N ASP A 232 12.04 -27.70 1.44
CA ASP A 232 12.78 -27.82 0.18
C ASP A 232 12.26 -26.90 -0.93
N ARG A 233 11.10 -26.27 -0.76
CA ARG A 233 10.42 -25.41 -1.74
C ARG A 233 10.23 -23.99 -1.29
N VAL A 234 10.46 -23.68 -0.02
CA VAL A 234 10.34 -22.33 0.55
C VAL A 234 11.71 -21.82 0.94
N SER A 235 12.16 -20.76 0.29
CA SER A 235 13.43 -20.09 0.57
C SER A 235 13.18 -18.76 1.27
N LEU A 236 13.60 -18.64 2.53
CA LEU A 236 13.60 -17.35 3.25
C LEU A 236 14.92 -16.63 2.96
N LEU A 237 14.87 -15.61 2.10
CA LEU A 237 16.08 -14.94 1.57
C LEU A 237 16.51 -13.74 2.43
N GLY A 238 15.66 -13.30 3.38
CA GLY A 238 15.90 -12.07 4.12
C GLY A 238 15.72 -10.81 3.27
N ALA A 239 16.17 -9.67 3.78
CA ALA A 239 16.22 -8.44 3.01
C ALA A 239 17.35 -8.52 1.97
N LEU A 240 17.07 -8.12 0.72
CA LEU A 240 18.03 -8.16 -0.39
C LEU A 240 18.35 -6.74 -0.86
N PRO A 241 19.58 -6.50 -1.35
CA PRO A 241 19.90 -5.31 -2.13
C PRO A 241 19.08 -5.26 -3.44
N ASP A 242 18.90 -4.06 -4.01
CA ASP A 242 18.05 -3.83 -5.19
C ASP A 242 18.40 -4.72 -6.38
N ALA A 243 19.67 -4.90 -6.70
CA ALA A 243 20.10 -5.75 -7.81
C ALA A 243 19.70 -7.22 -7.61
N ALA A 244 19.90 -7.77 -6.40
CA ALA A 244 19.53 -9.15 -6.08
C ALA A 244 17.99 -9.33 -6.02
N LEU A 245 17.26 -8.30 -5.55
CA LEU A 245 15.80 -8.31 -5.59
C LEU A 245 15.29 -8.28 -7.03
N ALA A 246 15.88 -7.46 -7.92
CA ALA A 246 15.54 -7.42 -9.34
C ALA A 246 15.72 -8.79 -10.00
N ASP A 247 16.83 -9.50 -9.71
CA ASP A 247 17.07 -10.86 -10.21
C ASP A 247 16.00 -11.86 -9.72
N VAL A 248 15.59 -11.76 -8.45
CA VAL A 248 14.51 -12.60 -7.90
C VAL A 248 13.19 -12.32 -8.61
N LEU A 249 12.83 -11.05 -8.81
CA LEU A 249 11.60 -10.65 -9.51
C LEU A 249 11.63 -11.11 -10.97
N ALA A 250 12.73 -10.88 -11.70
CA ALA A 250 12.91 -11.30 -13.09
C ALA A 250 12.74 -12.82 -13.26
N GLY A 251 13.19 -13.62 -12.29
CA GLY A 251 13.07 -15.08 -12.31
C GLY A 251 11.78 -15.63 -11.68
N SER A 252 10.80 -14.79 -11.35
CA SER A 252 9.53 -15.22 -10.75
C SER A 252 8.38 -15.18 -11.77
N HIS A 253 7.27 -15.87 -11.45
CA HIS A 253 6.08 -15.94 -12.28
C HIS A 253 4.89 -15.21 -11.68
N LEU A 254 4.82 -15.11 -10.34
CA LEU A 254 3.70 -14.58 -9.58
C LEU A 254 4.22 -13.85 -8.34
N LEU A 255 3.78 -12.64 -8.12
CA LEU A 255 3.95 -11.98 -6.82
C LEU A 255 2.73 -12.26 -5.95
N ALA A 256 2.91 -12.84 -4.75
CA ALA A 256 1.81 -13.20 -3.87
C ALA A 256 2.01 -12.63 -2.45
N ILE A 257 1.13 -11.69 -2.06
CA ILE A 257 1.13 -11.10 -0.72
C ILE A 257 -0.32 -11.02 -0.24
N PRO A 258 -0.87 -12.09 0.39
CA PRO A 258 -2.27 -12.13 0.83
C PRO A 258 -2.47 -11.37 2.14
N SER A 259 -2.04 -10.13 2.20
CA SER A 259 -2.12 -9.26 3.38
C SER A 259 -3.53 -9.16 3.96
N THR A 260 -3.64 -9.05 5.27
CA THR A 260 -4.93 -8.77 5.93
C THR A 260 -5.36 -7.32 5.75
N HIS A 261 -4.42 -6.43 5.45
CA HIS A 261 -4.65 -5.03 5.10
C HIS A 261 -3.42 -4.43 4.38
N GLU A 262 -3.65 -3.63 3.34
CA GLU A 262 -2.63 -2.84 2.66
C GLU A 262 -3.11 -1.40 2.47
N GLY A 263 -2.26 -0.41 2.80
CA GLY A 263 -2.54 0.99 2.52
C GLY A 263 -2.59 1.27 1.01
N PHE A 264 -1.60 0.72 0.29
CA PHE A 264 -1.51 0.79 -1.17
C PHE A 264 -0.95 -0.50 -1.76
N GLY A 265 0.30 -0.87 -1.44
CA GLY A 265 0.94 -2.10 -1.94
C GLY A 265 1.96 -1.83 -3.06
N ILE A 266 2.98 -1.00 -2.80
CA ILE A 266 4.07 -0.68 -3.74
C ILE A 266 4.69 -1.96 -4.35
N ALA A 267 4.84 -3.02 -3.54
CA ALA A 267 5.41 -4.28 -3.96
C ALA A 267 4.65 -4.91 -5.15
N TYR A 268 3.33 -4.70 -5.26
CA TYR A 268 2.57 -5.20 -6.41
C TYR A 268 3.00 -4.48 -7.69
N LEU A 269 3.17 -3.16 -7.65
CA LEU A 269 3.67 -2.40 -8.81
C LEU A 269 5.12 -2.78 -9.15
N GLU A 270 5.98 -2.96 -8.15
CA GLU A 270 7.35 -3.43 -8.38
C GLU A 270 7.33 -4.78 -9.13
N GLY A 271 6.50 -5.74 -8.70
CA GLY A 271 6.34 -7.01 -9.41
C GLY A 271 5.74 -6.87 -10.81
N MET A 272 4.72 -6.03 -10.97
CA MET A 272 4.09 -5.75 -12.26
C MET A 272 5.07 -5.15 -13.27
N GLY A 273 6.05 -4.35 -12.81
CA GLY A 273 7.15 -3.86 -13.63
C GLY A 273 7.95 -4.99 -14.29
N PHE A 274 8.07 -6.15 -13.66
CA PHE A 274 8.68 -7.36 -14.20
C PHE A 274 7.67 -8.29 -14.91
N GLY A 275 6.45 -7.83 -15.17
CA GLY A 275 5.39 -8.64 -15.76
C GLY A 275 4.95 -9.79 -14.84
N LEU A 276 4.93 -9.59 -13.53
CA LEU A 276 4.36 -10.53 -12.57
C LEU A 276 2.92 -10.16 -12.26
N PRO A 277 1.94 -11.00 -12.54
CA PRO A 277 0.61 -10.80 -11.99
C PRO A 277 0.67 -10.86 -10.46
N ALA A 278 -0.26 -10.16 -9.81
CA ALA A 278 -0.30 -10.08 -8.36
C ALA A 278 -1.42 -10.94 -7.76
N LEU A 279 -1.11 -11.70 -6.69
CA LEU A 279 -2.11 -12.27 -5.81
C LEU A 279 -2.17 -11.42 -4.54
N ALA A 280 -3.25 -10.68 -4.39
CA ALA A 280 -3.49 -9.73 -3.32
C ALA A 280 -4.83 -10.03 -2.61
N THR A 281 -5.21 -9.18 -1.66
CA THR A 281 -6.53 -9.28 -1.01
C THR A 281 -7.37 -8.02 -1.28
N THR A 282 -8.67 -8.15 -1.06
CA THR A 282 -9.63 -7.04 -1.19
C THR A 282 -9.55 -6.02 -0.06
N ALA A 283 -8.65 -6.19 0.91
CA ALA A 283 -8.53 -5.32 2.07
C ALA A 283 -7.53 -4.19 1.85
N GLY A 284 -8.02 -2.97 1.77
CA GLY A 284 -7.22 -1.77 1.58
C GLY A 284 -7.06 -1.35 0.11
N GLY A 285 -5.97 -0.63 -0.20
CA GLY A 285 -5.71 -0.02 -1.51
C GLY A 285 -5.24 -0.98 -2.61
N ALA A 286 -5.03 -2.28 -2.32
CA ALA A 286 -4.55 -3.24 -3.32
C ALA A 286 -5.47 -3.35 -4.56
N SER A 287 -6.79 -3.17 -4.40
CA SER A 287 -7.76 -3.15 -5.50
C SER A 287 -7.64 -1.95 -6.44
N GLU A 288 -6.91 -0.92 -6.06
CA GLU A 288 -6.58 0.21 -6.94
C GLU A 288 -5.47 -0.13 -7.94
N ILE A 289 -4.69 -1.17 -7.65
CA ILE A 289 -3.56 -1.63 -8.46
C ILE A 289 -3.93 -2.90 -9.23
N VAL A 290 -4.52 -3.87 -8.52
CA VAL A 290 -4.80 -5.21 -9.05
C VAL A 290 -6.23 -5.28 -9.57
N THR A 291 -6.39 -5.46 -10.88
CA THR A 291 -7.67 -5.78 -11.51
C THR A 291 -7.87 -7.29 -11.50
N HIS A 292 -8.92 -7.73 -10.76
CA HIS A 292 -9.18 -9.16 -10.57
C HIS A 292 -9.47 -9.89 -11.89
N GLY A 293 -8.68 -10.92 -12.18
CA GLY A 293 -8.79 -11.73 -13.40
C GLY A 293 -8.08 -11.16 -14.62
N GLU A 294 -7.50 -9.95 -14.51
CA GLU A 294 -6.79 -9.26 -15.59
C GLU A 294 -5.30 -9.08 -15.27
N THR A 295 -4.97 -8.34 -14.21
CA THR A 295 -3.59 -8.09 -13.78
C THR A 295 -3.17 -8.92 -12.58
N GLY A 296 -4.04 -9.78 -12.10
CA GLY A 296 -3.84 -10.64 -10.94
C GLY A 296 -5.14 -11.13 -10.33
N TYR A 297 -5.05 -11.60 -9.10
CA TYR A 297 -6.22 -12.05 -8.36
C TYR A 297 -6.35 -11.36 -7.01
N LEU A 298 -7.59 -11.00 -6.66
CA LEU A 298 -7.97 -10.52 -5.34
C LEU A 298 -8.70 -11.63 -4.59
N CYS A 299 -8.24 -11.97 -3.39
CA CYS A 299 -8.87 -12.93 -2.47
C CYS A 299 -9.40 -12.19 -1.24
N SER A 300 -10.35 -12.77 -0.52
CA SER A 300 -10.70 -12.24 0.81
C SER A 300 -9.54 -12.45 1.80
N PRO A 301 -9.29 -11.54 2.74
CA PRO A 301 -8.29 -11.77 3.79
C PRO A 301 -8.53 -13.08 4.54
N GLY A 302 -7.47 -13.90 4.67
CA GLY A 302 -7.56 -15.19 5.34
C GLY A 302 -8.16 -16.34 4.52
N ASP A 303 -8.55 -16.10 3.26
CA ASP A 303 -9.08 -17.16 2.39
C ASP A 303 -7.95 -18.01 1.79
N VAL A 304 -7.44 -18.95 2.57
CA VAL A 304 -6.41 -19.91 2.14
C VAL A 304 -6.90 -20.75 0.94
N GLY A 305 -8.19 -21.08 0.88
CA GLY A 305 -8.79 -21.84 -0.23
C GLY A 305 -8.76 -21.03 -1.54
N GLY A 306 -9.10 -19.75 -1.48
CA GLY A 306 -9.01 -18.82 -2.60
C GLY A 306 -7.57 -18.70 -3.10
N VAL A 307 -6.59 -18.51 -2.21
CA VAL A 307 -5.16 -18.50 -2.56
C VAL A 307 -4.78 -19.78 -3.29
N THR A 308 -5.12 -20.97 -2.73
CA THR A 308 -4.83 -22.27 -3.35
C THR A 308 -5.42 -22.38 -4.76
N ASN A 309 -6.69 -21.99 -4.92
CA ASN A 309 -7.39 -22.15 -6.20
C ASN A 309 -6.84 -21.23 -7.29
N ARG A 310 -6.47 -19.99 -6.94
CA ARG A 310 -5.89 -19.02 -7.88
C ARG A 310 -4.49 -19.41 -8.31
N VAL A 311 -3.64 -19.83 -7.37
CA VAL A 311 -2.29 -20.33 -7.71
C VAL A 311 -2.38 -21.61 -8.55
N ARG A 312 -3.31 -22.53 -8.21
CA ARG A 312 -3.55 -23.74 -9.01
C ARG A 312 -3.97 -23.41 -10.44
N ALA A 313 -4.85 -22.44 -10.63
CA ALA A 313 -5.30 -22.01 -11.95
C ALA A 313 -4.10 -21.57 -12.80
N LEU A 314 -3.25 -20.67 -12.28
CA LEU A 314 -2.07 -20.18 -12.97
C LEU A 314 -0.99 -21.27 -13.19
N ALA A 315 -0.86 -22.20 -12.27
CA ALA A 315 0.08 -23.32 -12.42
C ALA A 315 -0.35 -24.29 -13.55
N ASN A 316 -1.66 -24.41 -13.81
CA ASN A 316 -2.21 -25.29 -14.83
C ASN A 316 -2.41 -24.63 -16.19
N ASP A 317 -2.58 -23.31 -16.22
CA ASP A 317 -2.83 -22.51 -17.43
C ASP A 317 -1.73 -21.46 -17.58
N ARG A 318 -0.66 -21.85 -18.31
CA ARG A 318 0.50 -21.00 -18.52
C ARG A 318 0.25 -19.89 -19.56
N GLU A 319 -0.74 -20.07 -20.41
CA GLU A 319 -1.17 -19.04 -21.36
C GLU A 319 -1.94 -17.92 -20.61
N ALA A 320 -2.85 -18.28 -19.72
CA ALA A 320 -3.48 -17.31 -18.83
C ALA A 320 -2.47 -16.59 -17.93
N LEU A 321 -1.46 -17.29 -17.42
CA LEU A 321 -0.37 -16.67 -16.64
C LEU A 321 0.39 -15.63 -17.47
N ALA A 322 0.73 -15.96 -18.72
CA ALA A 322 1.43 -15.07 -19.65
C ALA A 322 0.57 -13.82 -19.95
N GLY A 323 -0.69 -14.02 -20.33
CA GLY A 323 -1.62 -12.92 -20.63
C GLY A 323 -1.79 -11.97 -19.44
N MET A 324 -1.96 -12.54 -18.23
CA MET A 324 -2.08 -11.76 -17.01
C MET A 324 -0.78 -11.02 -16.66
N GLY A 325 0.39 -11.60 -16.95
CA GLY A 325 1.69 -10.97 -16.77
C GLY A 325 1.91 -9.79 -17.72
N ILE A 326 1.47 -9.90 -18.97
CA ILE A 326 1.51 -8.80 -19.95
C ILE A 326 0.59 -7.66 -19.52
N ALA A 327 -0.65 -7.97 -19.13
CA ALA A 327 -1.59 -6.95 -18.61
C ALA A 327 -1.07 -6.28 -17.32
N ALA A 328 -0.37 -7.02 -16.45
CA ALA A 328 0.28 -6.46 -15.27
C ALA A 328 1.39 -5.46 -15.66
N ARG A 329 2.21 -5.76 -16.69
CA ARG A 329 3.23 -4.86 -17.22
C ARG A 329 2.60 -3.59 -17.79
N GLU A 330 1.56 -3.70 -18.60
CA GLU A 330 0.81 -2.55 -19.15
C GLU A 330 0.22 -1.68 -18.03
N ARG A 331 -0.31 -2.29 -16.97
CA ARG A 331 -0.82 -1.57 -15.80
C ARG A 331 0.29 -0.80 -15.07
N TYR A 332 1.48 -1.37 -14.95
CA TYR A 332 2.65 -0.69 -14.41
C TYR A 332 3.06 0.51 -15.26
N GLU A 333 3.10 0.37 -16.57
CA GLU A 333 3.49 1.44 -17.50
C GLU A 333 2.48 2.61 -17.52
N ALA A 334 1.20 2.31 -17.32
CA ALA A 334 0.15 3.32 -17.21
C ALA A 334 0.04 3.97 -15.81
N HIS A 335 0.82 3.48 -14.83
CA HIS A 335 0.77 4.00 -13.47
C HIS A 335 1.62 5.26 -13.32
N PRO A 336 1.18 6.28 -12.53
CA PRO A 336 1.97 7.47 -12.29
C PRO A 336 3.37 7.16 -11.74
N THR A 337 4.35 7.90 -12.21
CA THR A 337 5.72 7.89 -11.71
C THR A 337 5.85 8.64 -10.38
N TRP A 338 6.99 8.46 -9.68
CA TRP A 338 7.29 9.26 -8.48
C TRP A 338 7.31 10.76 -8.76
N ALA A 339 7.85 11.18 -9.92
CA ALA A 339 7.90 12.59 -10.32
C ALA A 339 6.51 13.19 -10.54
N GLU A 340 5.59 12.46 -11.18
CA GLU A 340 4.20 12.91 -11.38
C GLU A 340 3.43 13.02 -10.06
N SER A 341 3.60 12.04 -9.16
CA SER A 341 3.00 12.10 -7.82
C SER A 341 3.56 13.25 -7.00
N ALA A 342 4.87 13.48 -7.05
CA ALA A 342 5.52 14.59 -6.36
C ALA A 342 5.12 15.97 -6.92
N THR A 343 4.96 16.10 -8.24
CA THR A 343 4.43 17.32 -8.86
C THR A 343 3.04 17.65 -8.31
N ARG A 344 2.15 16.65 -8.25
CA ARG A 344 0.80 16.79 -7.67
C ARG A 344 0.84 17.21 -6.20
N ILE A 345 1.77 16.63 -5.42
CA ILE A 345 1.98 17.03 -4.03
C ILE A 345 2.46 18.48 -3.95
N GLY A 346 3.46 18.85 -4.75
CA GLY A 346 3.98 20.21 -4.76
C GLY A 346 2.92 21.27 -5.05
N GLU A 347 2.10 21.05 -6.08
CA GLU A 347 0.96 21.93 -6.42
C GLU A 347 -0.08 21.98 -5.29
N PHE A 348 -0.32 20.86 -4.61
CA PHE A 348 -1.23 20.84 -3.48
C PHE A 348 -0.69 21.64 -2.29
N LEU A 349 0.61 21.51 -1.99
CA LEU A 349 1.26 22.28 -0.92
C LEU A 349 1.26 23.79 -1.21
N ASP A 350 1.47 24.19 -2.48
CA ASP A 350 1.39 25.59 -2.90
C ASP A 350 -0.01 26.18 -2.67
N ARG A 351 -1.08 25.40 -2.97
CA ARG A 351 -2.47 25.81 -2.68
C ARG A 351 -2.76 25.89 -1.18
N VAL A 352 -2.22 24.96 -0.37
CA VAL A 352 -2.35 25.01 1.10
C VAL A 352 -1.74 26.30 1.65
N LEU A 353 -0.54 26.66 1.17
CA LEU A 353 0.13 27.90 1.58
C LEU A 353 -0.60 29.15 1.15
N ALA A 354 -1.21 29.15 -0.05
CA ALA A 354 -2.02 30.26 -0.55
C ALA A 354 -3.37 30.41 0.16
N GLY A 355 -3.78 29.42 1.01
CA GLY A 355 -5.11 29.39 1.62
C GLY A 355 -6.24 29.09 0.62
N GLU A 356 -5.91 28.52 -0.54
CA GLU A 356 -6.84 28.23 -1.65
C GLU A 356 -7.48 26.83 -1.54
N THR A 357 -7.36 26.16 -0.41
CA THR A 357 -7.96 24.86 -0.18
C THR A 357 -9.36 25.03 0.41
N GLU A 358 -10.36 25.20 -0.46
CA GLU A 358 -11.75 25.03 -0.05
C GLU A 358 -11.98 23.56 0.33
N GLY A 359 -12.74 23.31 1.40
CA GLY A 359 -13.20 21.98 1.78
C GLY A 359 -14.08 21.41 0.66
N GLY A 360 -13.47 20.79 -0.34
CA GLY A 360 -14.07 20.48 -1.63
C GLY A 360 -14.13 19.00 -1.89
N THR A 361 -15.32 18.55 -2.04
CA THR A 361 -15.75 17.61 -3.07
C THR A 361 -15.43 18.14 -4.44
N THR A 362 -14.47 17.53 -5.16
CA THR A 362 -14.33 17.43 -6.63
C THR A 362 -12.97 16.78 -6.90
N GLU A 363 -12.85 15.80 -7.66
CA GLU A 363 -13.20 15.27 -8.92
C GLU A 363 -13.05 13.74 -8.90
N ALA A 364 -14.16 13.03 -8.95
CA ALA A 364 -14.17 11.67 -9.44
C ALA A 364 -14.02 11.77 -10.96
N GLY A 365 -12.95 11.22 -11.51
CA GLY A 365 -12.74 11.16 -12.94
C GLY A 365 -13.89 10.44 -13.63
N GLU A 366 -14.60 11.18 -14.46
CA GLU A 366 -15.46 10.63 -15.50
C GLU A 366 -14.61 9.82 -16.47
N ALA A 367 -14.76 8.52 -16.41
CA ALA A 367 -14.34 7.66 -17.50
C ALA A 367 -15.45 6.64 -17.79
N ASN A 368 -16.04 6.83 -18.95
CA ASN A 368 -16.88 5.91 -19.72
C ASN A 368 -18.35 5.70 -19.31
N GLY A 369 -19.19 6.67 -19.67
CA GLY A 369 -20.53 6.40 -20.15
C GLY A 369 -20.50 6.20 -21.66
N ARG A 370 -20.57 4.99 -22.17
CA ARG A 370 -21.01 4.73 -23.55
C ARG A 370 -22.50 4.51 -23.53
N ASP A 371 -23.13 5.49 -24.15
CA ASP A 371 -24.46 5.58 -24.73
C ASP A 371 -24.88 4.28 -25.44
N SER A 372 -26.06 3.76 -25.12
CA SER A 372 -26.84 2.91 -26.00
C SER A 372 -28.29 3.31 -25.88
N THR A 373 -28.65 4.25 -26.76
CA THR A 373 -30.04 4.59 -27.12
C THR A 373 -30.66 3.45 -27.86
N GLY A 374 -31.93 3.18 -27.56
CA GLY A 374 -32.93 2.84 -28.56
C GLY A 374 -33.56 1.46 -28.48
N GLY A 375 -34.83 1.44 -28.25
CA GLY A 375 -35.70 0.33 -28.61
C GLY A 375 -36.99 0.26 -27.80
N ASP A 376 -38.00 1.04 -28.25
CA ASP A 376 -39.41 0.90 -27.88
C ASP A 376 -39.94 -0.50 -28.21
N GLY A 377 -40.90 -0.98 -27.41
CA GLY A 377 -41.70 -2.19 -27.75
C GLY A 377 -42.66 -2.59 -26.63
N ASP A 378 -43.73 -1.89 -26.56
CA ASP A 378 -45.13 -2.20 -26.23
C ASP A 378 -45.52 -3.69 -26.05
N GLY A 379 -46.42 -3.96 -25.07
CA GLY A 379 -47.41 -5.03 -25.16
C GLY A 379 -47.58 -5.95 -23.95
N GLY A 380 -48.59 -5.68 -23.12
CA GLY A 380 -49.68 -6.65 -22.82
C GLY A 380 -49.57 -7.56 -21.61
N SER A 381 -50.26 -7.20 -20.58
CA SER A 381 -51.34 -7.91 -19.81
C SER A 381 -51.11 -9.29 -19.19
N GLU A 382 -51.62 -9.35 -17.92
CA GLU A 382 -52.38 -10.42 -17.22
C GLU A 382 -51.60 -11.52 -16.51
N GLU A 383 -51.66 -11.46 -15.20
CA GLU A 383 -52.57 -12.10 -14.20
C GLU A 383 -52.09 -13.44 -13.60
N GLU A 384 -52.32 -13.51 -12.31
CA GLU A 384 -52.51 -14.69 -11.44
C GLU A 384 -51.25 -15.52 -11.09
N GLY A 385 -50.81 -15.64 -9.85
CA GLY A 385 -51.55 -16.04 -8.65
C GLY A 385 -51.06 -17.41 -8.23
N HIS A 386 -50.47 -17.53 -7.14
CA HIS A 386 -50.68 -18.52 -6.06
C HIS A 386 -49.47 -18.75 -5.17
N ALA A 387 -49.81 -18.74 -3.92
CA ALA A 387 -48.97 -18.95 -2.74
C ALA A 387 -48.63 -20.44 -2.52
N ILE A 388 -47.83 -20.63 -1.45
CA ILE A 388 -47.67 -21.82 -0.60
C ILE A 388 -46.38 -22.66 -0.85
N ALA A 389 -45.48 -22.59 -0.02
CA ALA A 389 -44.97 -23.33 1.12
C ALA A 389 -43.54 -22.91 1.43
#